data_b748b0b3c14dd6a49562e96f4924634c
#
_entry.id   b748b0b3c14dd6a49562e96f4924634c
#
_cell.length_a   1.000
_cell.length_b   1.000
_cell.length_c   1.000
_cell.angle_alpha   90.00
_cell.angle_beta   90.00
_cell.angle_gamma   90.00
#
_symmetry.space_group_name_H-M   'P 1'
#
loop_
_entity.id
_entity.type
_entity.pdbx_description
1 polymer ?
#
loop_
_entity_poly.entity_id
_entity_poly.type
_entity_poly.pdbx_seq_one_letter_code
_entity_poly.pdbx_strand_id
1 'polypeptide(L)'
;MTRTIDLVADLGEGFGPWRMGDDAALLDVLTSANIACGFHAGDPQIMDETVRACVQRGVGVGAHPSFPDLQGFGRRDMGLSADEVRTDVLYQFGALRAIAAYHGTAVTHLAPHGRLGNLVAVREDYADAVADAARRLNPELIVLAQDGKLADAARAAGLRVGIVGIADRAYEDDGTLVRRTEPGAVIHDPDEIRSRTVRMVVDGVIESRNGVLIPVECDTVLVHGDTDGAVALALQIRQGLEAAGVEIAPLADWLE
;
A
#
# COMPACT_ATOMS: atom_id res chain seq x y z
N MET A 1 -0.12 21.56 15.50
CA MET A 1 0.97 20.70 14.98
C MET A 1 0.72 20.52 13.50
N THR A 2 1.74 20.60 12.66
CA THR A 2 1.62 20.30 11.23
C THR A 2 1.28 18.82 11.10
N ARG A 3 0.27 18.46 10.31
CA ARG A 3 -0.04 17.05 10.03
C ARG A 3 0.99 16.51 9.07
N THR A 4 1.55 15.34 9.36
CA THR A 4 2.46 14.62 8.46
C THR A 4 1.71 13.45 7.84
N ILE A 5 1.99 13.15 6.57
CA ILE A 5 1.40 12.05 5.81
C ILE A 5 2.48 11.39 4.93
N ASP A 6 2.37 10.09 4.73
CA ASP A 6 3.14 9.38 3.73
C ASP A 6 2.37 9.25 2.40
N LEU A 7 3.07 9.25 1.28
CA LEU A 7 2.50 9.04 -0.04
C LEU A 7 3.13 7.80 -0.67
N VAL A 8 2.34 6.76 -0.85
CA VAL A 8 2.79 5.45 -1.28
C VAL A 8 2.13 5.01 -2.59
N ALA A 9 2.84 4.24 -3.40
CA ALA A 9 2.24 3.51 -4.53
C ALA A 9 2.79 2.09 -4.63
N ASP A 10 2.02 1.23 -5.31
CA ASP A 10 2.44 -0.11 -5.68
C ASP A 10 3.37 -0.03 -6.89
N LEU A 11 4.58 -0.55 -6.78
CA LEU A 11 5.66 -0.44 -7.75
C LEU A 11 6.34 -1.80 -8.00
N GLY A 12 7.13 -1.87 -9.07
CA GLY A 12 7.81 -3.11 -9.45
C GLY A 12 6.85 -4.19 -9.95
N GLU A 13 5.68 -3.80 -10.43
CA GLU A 13 4.61 -4.71 -10.84
C GLU A 13 4.71 -5.17 -12.31
N GLY A 14 5.81 -4.87 -12.99
CA GLY A 14 6.14 -5.48 -14.28
C GLY A 14 6.52 -6.96 -14.15
N PHE A 15 6.73 -7.67 -15.28
CA PHE A 15 7.24 -9.03 -15.30
C PHE A 15 7.97 -9.31 -16.62
N GLY A 16 9.25 -9.66 -16.59
CA GLY A 16 10.07 -9.85 -17.77
C GLY A 16 10.06 -8.61 -18.68
N PRO A 17 9.64 -8.72 -19.94
CA PRO A 17 9.57 -7.59 -20.87
C PRO A 17 8.33 -6.69 -20.67
N TRP A 18 7.34 -7.14 -19.89
CA TRP A 18 6.11 -6.37 -19.66
C TRP A 18 6.32 -5.33 -18.57
N ARG A 19 5.89 -4.11 -18.83
CA ARG A 19 5.91 -2.99 -17.90
C ARG A 19 4.50 -2.64 -17.47
N MET A 20 4.35 -2.26 -16.19
CA MET A 20 3.10 -1.77 -15.61
C MET A 20 3.40 -0.39 -15.03
N GLY A 21 2.76 0.65 -15.57
CA GLY A 21 2.97 2.03 -15.11
C GLY A 21 4.35 2.64 -15.44
N ASP A 22 4.63 3.79 -14.85
CA ASP A 22 5.89 4.52 -14.92
C ASP A 22 6.48 4.68 -13.51
N ASP A 23 7.07 3.60 -13.01
CA ASP A 23 7.64 3.53 -11.66
C ASP A 23 8.71 4.62 -11.44
N ALA A 24 9.51 4.91 -12.47
CA ALA A 24 10.59 5.88 -12.36
C ALA A 24 10.06 7.30 -12.10
N ALA A 25 9.01 7.69 -12.82
CA ALA A 25 8.39 9.00 -12.64
C ALA A 25 7.56 9.07 -11.34
N LEU A 26 6.93 7.98 -10.92
CA LEU A 26 6.23 7.90 -9.63
C LEU A 26 7.20 8.09 -8.46
N LEU A 27 8.36 7.46 -8.49
CA LEU A 27 9.38 7.58 -7.44
C LEU A 27 9.89 9.02 -7.21
N ASP A 28 9.75 9.92 -8.20
CA ASP A 28 10.08 11.33 -8.02
C ASP A 28 9.02 12.11 -7.20
N VAL A 29 7.86 11.49 -6.95
CA VAL A 29 6.72 12.11 -6.26
C VAL A 29 6.43 11.45 -4.89
N LEU A 30 6.72 10.16 -4.77
CA LEU A 30 6.38 9.34 -3.61
C LEU A 30 7.40 9.48 -2.47
N THR A 31 6.97 9.08 -1.26
CA THR A 31 7.84 8.94 -0.08
C THR A 31 8.06 7.48 0.29
N SER A 32 7.15 6.58 -0.08
CA SER A 32 7.28 5.13 0.13
C SER A 32 6.83 4.34 -1.10
N ALA A 33 7.30 3.10 -1.22
CA ALA A 33 6.97 2.19 -2.31
C ALA A 33 6.58 0.81 -1.78
N ASN A 34 5.43 0.29 -2.19
CA ASN A 34 5.04 -1.11 -1.99
C ASN A 34 5.61 -1.93 -3.16
N ILE A 35 6.68 -2.66 -2.96
CA ILE A 35 7.38 -3.36 -4.05
C ILE A 35 6.85 -4.78 -4.20
N ALA A 36 6.38 -5.12 -5.41
CA ALA A 36 5.92 -6.46 -5.77
C ALA A 36 7.00 -7.53 -5.53
N CYS A 37 6.60 -8.66 -4.96
CA CYS A 37 7.52 -9.67 -4.45
C CYS A 37 7.52 -10.98 -5.27
N GLY A 38 7.12 -10.93 -6.55
CA GLY A 38 7.25 -12.03 -7.51
C GLY A 38 6.05 -12.97 -7.63
N PHE A 39 5.04 -12.89 -6.75
CA PHE A 39 3.89 -13.80 -6.79
C PHE A 39 2.74 -13.29 -7.66
N HIS A 40 2.34 -12.03 -7.51
CA HIS A 40 1.32 -11.42 -8.36
C HIS A 40 1.90 -10.65 -9.52
N ALA A 41 3.10 -10.12 -9.34
CA ALA A 41 3.88 -9.34 -10.28
C ALA A 41 5.33 -9.23 -9.78
N GLY A 42 6.19 -8.60 -10.57
CA GLY A 42 7.60 -8.48 -10.29
C GLY A 42 8.39 -9.75 -10.62
N ASP A 43 9.65 -9.59 -10.86
CA ASP A 43 10.64 -10.65 -10.98
C ASP A 43 11.94 -10.19 -10.29
N PRO A 44 12.97 -11.06 -10.16
CA PRO A 44 14.18 -10.69 -9.44
C PRO A 44 14.89 -9.45 -9.99
N GLN A 45 14.87 -9.21 -11.31
CA GLN A 45 15.52 -8.05 -11.93
C GLN A 45 14.73 -6.78 -11.70
N ILE A 46 13.41 -6.83 -11.90
CA ILE A 46 12.51 -5.70 -11.64
C ILE A 46 12.58 -5.30 -10.17
N MET A 47 12.57 -6.27 -9.26
CA MET A 47 12.71 -6.02 -7.81
C MET A 47 14.03 -5.32 -7.49
N ASP A 48 15.15 -5.79 -8.06
CA ASP A 48 16.48 -5.18 -7.89
C ASP A 48 16.50 -3.74 -8.41
N GLU A 49 16.02 -3.52 -9.64
CA GLU A 49 15.95 -2.20 -10.27
C GLU A 49 15.08 -1.23 -9.46
N THR A 50 13.92 -1.68 -8.97
CA THR A 50 13.00 -0.85 -8.19
C THR A 50 13.59 -0.47 -6.84
N VAL A 51 14.18 -1.44 -6.10
CA VAL A 51 14.85 -1.15 -4.82
C VAL A 51 15.99 -0.16 -5.02
N ARG A 52 16.85 -0.37 -6.02
CA ARG A 52 17.93 0.56 -6.35
C ARG A 52 17.40 1.96 -6.64
N ALA A 53 16.31 2.08 -7.41
CA ALA A 53 15.71 3.36 -7.73
C ALA A 53 15.10 4.07 -6.51
N CYS A 54 14.51 3.32 -5.57
CA CYS A 54 14.06 3.84 -4.27
C CYS A 54 15.22 4.41 -3.46
N VAL A 55 16.32 3.65 -3.31
CA VAL A 55 17.50 4.09 -2.57
C VAL A 55 18.08 5.38 -3.13
N GLN A 56 18.18 5.49 -4.46
CA GLN A 56 18.71 6.70 -5.12
C GLN A 56 17.88 7.95 -4.85
N ARG A 57 16.59 7.80 -4.52
CA ARG A 57 15.65 8.91 -4.30
C ARG A 57 15.27 9.10 -2.83
N GLY A 58 15.77 8.25 -1.94
CA GLY A 58 15.37 8.29 -0.52
C GLY A 58 13.94 7.86 -0.25
N VAL A 59 13.35 7.04 -1.14
CA VAL A 59 12.00 6.49 -1.00
C VAL A 59 12.04 5.25 -0.13
N GLY A 60 11.13 5.15 0.83
CA GLY A 60 11.00 4.01 1.73
C GLY A 60 10.64 2.71 0.99
N VAL A 61 11.32 1.62 1.32
CA VAL A 61 11.11 0.30 0.69
C VAL A 61 10.18 -0.54 1.54
N GLY A 62 9.07 -0.99 0.96
CA GLY A 62 8.09 -1.88 1.59
C GLY A 62 7.82 -3.13 0.77
N ALA A 63 7.46 -4.21 1.45
CA ALA A 63 7.09 -5.46 0.82
C ALA A 63 5.60 -5.49 0.46
N HIS A 64 5.30 -5.90 -0.77
CA HIS A 64 3.95 -6.00 -1.31
C HIS A 64 3.58 -7.45 -1.64
N PRO A 65 3.46 -8.34 -0.62
CA PRO A 65 3.17 -9.74 -0.84
C PRO A 65 1.73 -9.97 -1.26
N SER A 66 1.51 -11.01 -2.07
CA SER A 66 0.20 -11.42 -2.54
C SER A 66 0.07 -12.93 -2.63
N PHE A 67 -1.09 -13.39 -3.09
CA PHE A 67 -1.28 -14.76 -3.54
C PHE A 67 -0.42 -15.08 -4.77
N PRO A 68 -0.02 -16.36 -4.98
CA PRO A 68 0.73 -16.82 -6.15
C PRO A 68 -0.17 -16.87 -7.39
N ASP A 69 -0.62 -15.70 -7.84
CA ASP A 69 -1.61 -15.51 -8.90
C ASP A 69 -1.12 -14.50 -9.96
N LEU A 70 -0.02 -14.82 -10.64
CA LEU A 70 0.54 -13.96 -11.67
C LEU A 70 -0.47 -13.64 -12.80
N GLN A 71 -1.26 -14.63 -13.24
CA GLN A 71 -2.26 -14.43 -14.31
C GLN A 71 -3.44 -13.55 -13.88
N GLY A 72 -3.82 -13.59 -12.60
CA GLY A 72 -4.91 -12.79 -12.05
C GLY A 72 -4.42 -11.54 -11.33
N PHE A 73 -3.11 -11.26 -11.42
CA PHE A 73 -2.50 -10.10 -10.76
C PHE A 73 -2.81 -10.07 -9.25
N GLY A 74 -2.80 -11.23 -8.58
CA GLY A 74 -3.11 -11.34 -7.16
C GLY A 74 -4.56 -10.97 -6.77
N ARG A 75 -5.46 -10.82 -7.75
CA ARG A 75 -6.84 -10.34 -7.51
C ARG A 75 -7.86 -11.46 -7.42
N ARG A 76 -7.46 -12.73 -7.66
CA ARG A 76 -8.34 -13.91 -7.50
C ARG A 76 -8.17 -14.53 -6.11
N ASP A 77 -9.25 -15.10 -5.59
CA ASP A 77 -9.21 -15.89 -4.36
C ASP A 77 -8.57 -17.25 -4.65
N MET A 78 -7.51 -17.57 -3.91
CA MET A 78 -6.77 -18.83 -4.08
C MET A 78 -7.18 -19.93 -3.09
N GLY A 79 -8.04 -19.61 -2.12
CA GLY A 79 -8.54 -20.58 -1.13
C GLY A 79 -7.44 -21.19 -0.24
N LEU A 80 -6.34 -20.45 -0.01
CA LEU A 80 -5.22 -20.92 0.80
C LEU A 80 -5.59 -21.02 2.29
N SER A 81 -4.93 -21.90 3.01
CA SER A 81 -4.94 -21.93 4.47
C SER A 81 -4.15 -20.74 5.05
N ALA A 82 -4.42 -20.40 6.30
CA ALA A 82 -3.66 -19.36 7.00
C ALA A 82 -2.15 -19.67 7.10
N ASP A 83 -1.78 -20.96 7.23
CA ASP A 83 -0.38 -21.38 7.27
C ASP A 83 0.33 -21.21 5.91
N GLU A 84 -0.36 -21.48 4.81
CA GLU A 84 0.14 -21.19 3.45
C GLU A 84 0.31 -19.69 3.25
N VAL A 85 -0.67 -18.87 3.63
CA VAL A 85 -0.56 -17.39 3.57
C VAL A 85 0.65 -16.90 4.37
N ARG A 86 0.84 -17.39 5.59
CA ARG A 86 2.01 -17.05 6.42
C ARG A 86 3.32 -17.39 5.71
N THR A 87 3.40 -18.58 5.14
CA THR A 87 4.61 -19.05 4.46
C THR A 87 4.89 -18.27 3.19
N ASP A 88 3.85 -17.94 2.41
CA ASP A 88 3.94 -17.13 1.20
C ASP A 88 4.43 -15.70 1.51
N VAL A 89 3.94 -15.10 2.60
CA VAL A 89 4.42 -13.78 3.05
C VAL A 89 5.89 -13.83 3.47
N LEU A 90 6.29 -14.86 4.23
CA LEU A 90 7.69 -15.05 4.63
C LEU A 90 8.62 -15.18 3.44
N TYR A 91 8.24 -15.96 2.44
CA TYR A 91 9.02 -16.16 1.22
C TYR A 91 9.22 -14.86 0.44
N GLN A 92 8.12 -14.16 0.17
CA GLN A 92 8.11 -12.91 -0.60
C GLN A 92 8.90 -11.80 0.11
N PHE A 93 8.65 -11.62 1.40
CA PHE A 93 9.41 -10.65 2.20
C PHE A 93 10.90 -10.99 2.26
N GLY A 94 11.24 -12.28 2.41
CA GLY A 94 12.61 -12.75 2.45
C GLY A 94 13.39 -12.41 1.17
N ALA A 95 12.76 -12.55 0.01
CA ALA A 95 13.34 -12.18 -1.28
C ALA A 95 13.64 -10.68 -1.35
N LEU A 96 12.66 -9.84 -1.06
CA LEU A 96 12.84 -8.39 -1.08
C LEU A 96 13.88 -7.94 -0.05
N ARG A 97 13.85 -8.49 1.17
CA ARG A 97 14.81 -8.15 2.23
C ARG A 97 16.25 -8.42 1.82
N ALA A 98 16.51 -9.52 1.12
CA ALA A 98 17.86 -9.84 0.64
C ALA A 98 18.35 -8.81 -0.40
N ILE A 99 17.49 -8.40 -1.33
CA ILE A 99 17.79 -7.38 -2.33
C ILE A 99 17.95 -6.00 -1.69
N ALA A 100 17.07 -5.62 -0.76
CA ALA A 100 17.19 -4.36 -0.04
C ALA A 100 18.52 -4.26 0.73
N ALA A 101 18.90 -5.34 1.42
CA ALA A 101 20.17 -5.40 2.15
C ALA A 101 21.38 -5.29 1.20
N TYR A 102 21.32 -5.87 0.01
CA TYR A 102 22.37 -5.73 -1.01
C TYR A 102 22.56 -4.27 -1.44
N HIS A 103 21.48 -3.50 -1.53
CA HIS A 103 21.51 -2.07 -1.85
C HIS A 103 21.72 -1.15 -0.64
N GLY A 104 22.00 -1.70 0.54
CA GLY A 104 22.31 -0.93 1.76
C GLY A 104 21.09 -0.27 2.42
N THR A 105 19.89 -0.78 2.16
CA THR A 105 18.64 -0.32 2.79
C THR A 105 17.92 -1.46 3.50
N ALA A 106 16.85 -1.12 4.22
CA ALA A 106 15.98 -2.08 4.90
C ALA A 106 14.55 -2.01 4.37
N VAL A 107 13.82 -3.11 4.48
CA VAL A 107 12.36 -3.11 4.27
C VAL A 107 11.71 -2.52 5.52
N THR A 108 11.04 -1.39 5.39
CA THR A 108 10.47 -0.61 6.49
C THR A 108 9.02 -0.94 6.77
N HIS A 109 8.28 -1.41 5.76
CA HIS A 109 6.85 -1.72 5.90
C HIS A 109 6.43 -2.94 5.08
N LEU A 110 5.23 -3.43 5.38
CA LEU A 110 4.58 -4.55 4.67
C LEU A 110 3.13 -4.15 4.39
N ALA A 111 2.73 -4.22 3.13
CA ALA A 111 1.39 -3.91 2.63
C ALA A 111 0.89 -5.07 1.76
N PRO A 112 -0.06 -5.90 2.19
CA PRO A 112 -0.58 -6.99 1.36
C PRO A 112 -1.33 -6.48 0.13
N HIS A 113 -1.02 -7.08 -1.05
CA HIS A 113 -1.63 -6.71 -2.33
C HIS A 113 -2.98 -7.37 -2.58
N GLY A 114 -3.81 -6.67 -3.31
CA GLY A 114 -4.96 -7.20 -4.05
C GLY A 114 -5.95 -8.00 -3.22
N ARG A 115 -6.23 -9.26 -3.63
CA ARG A 115 -7.19 -10.10 -2.92
C ARG A 115 -6.73 -10.46 -1.50
N LEU A 116 -5.44 -10.67 -1.29
CA LEU A 116 -4.89 -10.90 0.05
C LEU A 116 -5.15 -9.68 0.93
N GLY A 117 -4.85 -8.47 0.46
CA GLY A 117 -5.10 -7.22 1.18
C GLY A 117 -6.57 -7.05 1.60
N ASN A 118 -7.50 -7.37 0.70
CA ASN A 118 -8.93 -7.31 1.01
C ASN A 118 -9.36 -8.40 2.02
N LEU A 119 -8.78 -9.58 1.97
CA LEU A 119 -9.15 -10.67 2.87
C LEU A 119 -8.60 -10.48 4.29
N VAL A 120 -7.39 -9.99 4.43
CA VAL A 120 -6.81 -9.72 5.76
C VAL A 120 -7.54 -8.58 6.50
N ALA A 121 -8.27 -7.73 5.79
CA ALA A 121 -9.10 -6.69 6.42
C ALA A 121 -10.34 -7.26 7.12
N VAL A 122 -10.81 -8.44 6.71
CA VAL A 122 -12.08 -9.03 7.17
C VAL A 122 -11.96 -10.46 7.74
N ARG A 123 -10.88 -11.18 7.44
CA ARG A 123 -10.62 -12.56 7.89
C ARG A 123 -9.56 -12.56 8.99
N GLU A 124 -9.97 -12.97 10.18
CA GLU A 124 -9.11 -13.01 11.38
C GLU A 124 -7.94 -14.00 11.22
N ASP A 125 -8.19 -15.21 10.71
CA ASP A 125 -7.16 -16.23 10.49
C ASP A 125 -6.03 -15.77 9.55
N TYR A 126 -6.36 -15.03 8.50
CA TYR A 126 -5.38 -14.47 7.58
C TYR A 126 -4.65 -13.26 8.18
N ALA A 127 -5.39 -12.42 8.90
CA ALA A 127 -4.83 -11.26 9.60
C ALA A 127 -3.78 -11.69 10.62
N ASP A 128 -4.10 -12.69 11.45
CA ASP A 128 -3.20 -13.25 12.45
C ASP A 128 -1.96 -13.88 11.79
N ALA A 129 -2.14 -14.61 10.69
CA ALA A 129 -1.03 -15.23 9.96
C ALA A 129 -0.04 -14.19 9.40
N VAL A 130 -0.55 -13.08 8.83
CA VAL A 130 0.28 -11.99 8.31
C VAL A 130 0.94 -11.21 9.45
N ALA A 131 0.22 -10.91 10.53
CA ALA A 131 0.76 -10.19 11.68
C ALA A 131 1.85 -11.01 12.41
N ASP A 132 1.66 -12.34 12.60
CA ASP A 132 2.69 -13.23 13.17
C ASP A 132 3.94 -13.27 12.28
N ALA A 133 3.76 -13.40 10.96
CA ALA A 133 4.87 -13.35 10.01
C ALA A 133 5.64 -12.03 10.10
N ALA A 134 4.95 -10.90 10.05
CA ALA A 134 5.54 -9.57 10.13
C ALA A 134 6.34 -9.39 11.44
N ARG A 135 5.75 -9.74 12.58
CA ARG A 135 6.38 -9.65 13.90
C ARG A 135 7.66 -10.46 14.01
N ARG A 136 7.68 -11.68 13.45
CA ARG A 136 8.86 -12.57 13.47
C ARG A 136 9.94 -12.14 12.47
N LEU A 137 9.55 -11.51 11.37
CA LEU A 137 10.48 -11.00 10.37
C LEU A 137 11.26 -9.78 10.88
N ASN A 138 10.55 -8.84 11.46
CA ASN A 138 11.11 -7.63 12.05
C ASN A 138 10.11 -7.00 13.03
N PRO A 139 10.41 -6.92 14.33
CA PRO A 139 9.54 -6.29 15.32
C PRO A 139 9.32 -4.79 15.10
N GLU A 140 10.20 -4.12 14.35
CA GLU A 140 10.09 -2.69 14.02
C GLU A 140 9.37 -2.44 12.68
N LEU A 141 8.85 -3.50 12.04
CA LEU A 141 8.15 -3.39 10.78
C LEU A 141 6.83 -2.66 10.96
N ILE A 142 6.52 -1.76 10.04
CA ILE A 142 5.22 -1.10 9.98
C ILE A 142 4.29 -1.95 9.11
N VAL A 143 3.11 -2.28 9.59
CA VAL A 143 2.08 -2.95 8.80
C VAL A 143 1.15 -1.89 8.21
N LEU A 144 1.13 -1.77 6.88
CA LEU A 144 0.17 -0.93 6.17
C LEU A 144 -1.12 -1.72 5.95
N ALA A 145 -2.20 -1.21 6.48
CA ALA A 145 -3.52 -1.86 6.41
C ALA A 145 -4.64 -0.84 6.32
N GLN A 146 -5.76 -1.25 5.74
CA GLN A 146 -7.02 -0.57 5.99
C GLN A 146 -7.42 -0.80 7.46
N ASP A 147 -8.22 0.08 8.03
CA ASP A 147 -8.80 -0.15 9.34
C ASP A 147 -9.63 -1.45 9.31
N GLY A 148 -9.28 -2.42 10.16
CA GLY A 148 -9.86 -3.76 10.16
C GLY A 148 -8.97 -4.82 10.82
N LYS A 149 -9.26 -6.09 10.54
CA LYS A 149 -8.65 -7.24 11.24
C LYS A 149 -7.12 -7.26 11.21
N LEU A 150 -6.48 -6.90 10.09
CA LEU A 150 -5.01 -6.87 10.04
C LEU A 150 -4.43 -5.76 10.92
N ALA A 151 -5.06 -4.58 10.93
CA ALA A 151 -4.63 -3.49 11.81
C ALA A 151 -4.74 -3.91 13.28
N ASP A 152 -5.85 -4.55 13.66
CA ASP A 152 -6.08 -5.06 15.02
C ASP A 152 -5.05 -6.14 15.40
N ALA A 153 -4.83 -7.13 14.54
CA ALA A 153 -3.88 -8.22 14.77
C ALA A 153 -2.43 -7.70 14.88
N ALA A 154 -2.05 -6.74 14.03
CA ALA A 154 -0.73 -6.14 14.05
C ALA A 154 -0.50 -5.32 15.35
N ARG A 155 -1.48 -4.51 15.77
CA ARG A 155 -1.44 -3.78 17.05
C ARG A 155 -1.33 -4.76 18.23
N ALA A 156 -2.13 -5.84 18.22
CA ALA A 156 -2.10 -6.89 19.26
C ALA A 156 -0.75 -7.61 19.30
N ALA A 157 -0.07 -7.77 18.16
CA ALA A 157 1.28 -8.32 18.06
C ALA A 157 2.38 -7.32 18.47
N GLY A 158 2.05 -6.07 18.82
CA GLY A 158 3.00 -5.01 19.17
C GLY A 158 3.78 -4.46 17.98
N LEU A 159 3.18 -4.48 16.78
CA LEU A 159 3.72 -3.84 15.60
C LEU A 159 3.16 -2.43 15.44
N ARG A 160 3.92 -1.56 14.80
CA ARG A 160 3.41 -0.27 14.32
C ARG A 160 2.45 -0.51 13.15
N VAL A 161 1.39 0.29 13.09
CA VAL A 161 0.37 0.18 12.06
C VAL A 161 0.17 1.53 11.39
N GLY A 162 0.34 1.59 10.07
CA GLY A 162 -0.04 2.73 9.25
C GLY A 162 -1.39 2.48 8.59
N ILE A 163 -2.36 3.33 8.87
CA ILE A 163 -3.69 3.23 8.23
C ILE A 163 -3.63 3.82 6.83
N VAL A 164 -4.07 3.02 5.86
CA VAL A 164 -4.04 3.36 4.44
C VAL A 164 -5.33 4.00 4.00
N GLY A 165 -5.26 5.25 3.55
CA GLY A 165 -6.31 5.91 2.79
C GLY A 165 -6.10 5.67 1.29
N ILE A 166 -7.11 5.14 0.60
CA ILE A 166 -6.99 4.85 -0.83
C ILE A 166 -7.66 5.99 -1.60
N ALA A 167 -6.85 6.75 -2.33
CA ALA A 167 -7.26 8.00 -2.95
C ALA A 167 -8.35 7.83 -4.03
N ASP A 168 -8.20 6.84 -4.90
CA ASP A 168 -8.96 6.61 -6.12
C ASP A 168 -10.08 5.57 -5.97
N ARG A 169 -10.43 5.17 -4.75
CA ARG A 169 -11.47 4.19 -4.49
C ARG A 169 -12.69 4.80 -3.79
N ALA A 170 -13.88 4.32 -4.19
CA ALA A 170 -15.11 4.62 -3.47
C ALA A 170 -15.24 3.76 -2.21
N TYR A 171 -15.90 4.33 -1.19
CA TYR A 171 -16.14 3.68 0.10
C TYR A 171 -17.63 3.44 0.29
N GLU A 172 -17.97 2.35 0.96
CA GLU A 172 -19.32 2.06 1.49
C GLU A 172 -19.55 2.87 2.77
N ASP A 173 -20.80 2.90 3.26
CA ASP A 173 -21.18 3.67 4.46
C ASP A 173 -20.55 3.15 5.76
N ASP A 174 -20.03 1.91 5.74
CA ASP A 174 -19.33 1.28 6.86
C ASP A 174 -17.79 1.47 6.81
N GLY A 175 -17.29 2.25 5.83
CA GLY A 175 -15.86 2.49 5.64
C GLY A 175 -15.10 1.43 4.85
N THR A 176 -15.76 0.37 4.41
CA THR A 176 -15.15 -0.63 3.52
C THR A 176 -15.10 -0.13 2.08
N LEU A 177 -14.20 -0.70 1.27
CA LEU A 177 -14.12 -0.34 -0.15
C LEU A 177 -15.26 -0.96 -0.96
N VAL A 178 -15.86 -0.19 -1.85
CA VAL A 178 -16.77 -0.71 -2.88
C VAL A 178 -16.06 -1.77 -3.69
N ARG A 179 -16.73 -2.90 -3.99
CA ARG A 179 -16.13 -3.99 -4.77
C ARG A 179 -15.69 -3.48 -6.15
N ARG A 180 -14.46 -3.75 -6.55
CA ARG A 180 -13.87 -3.23 -7.80
C ARG A 180 -14.66 -3.56 -9.08
N THR A 181 -15.48 -4.61 -9.04
CA THR A 181 -16.37 -5.03 -10.15
C THR A 181 -17.66 -4.22 -10.25
N GLU A 182 -17.96 -3.40 -9.23
CA GLU A 182 -19.17 -2.56 -9.23
C GLU A 182 -18.93 -1.22 -9.94
N PRO A 183 -19.93 -0.69 -10.64
CA PRO A 183 -19.84 0.65 -11.24
C PRO A 183 -19.53 1.70 -10.17
N GLY A 184 -18.60 2.62 -10.48
CA GLY A 184 -18.21 3.71 -9.59
C GLY A 184 -17.27 3.30 -8.44
N ALA A 185 -16.80 2.04 -8.41
CA ALA A 185 -15.86 1.56 -7.40
C ALA A 185 -14.47 2.23 -7.52
N VAL A 186 -14.08 2.62 -8.73
CA VAL A 186 -12.86 3.38 -9.02
C VAL A 186 -13.27 4.77 -9.48
N ILE A 187 -12.67 5.78 -8.88
CA ILE A 187 -12.85 7.18 -9.22
C ILE A 187 -11.78 7.54 -10.25
N HIS A 188 -12.16 8.25 -11.30
CA HIS A 188 -11.26 8.59 -12.41
C HIS A 188 -11.01 10.08 -12.57
N ASP A 189 -11.84 10.93 -11.96
CA ASP A 189 -11.68 12.39 -12.04
C ASP A 189 -10.54 12.84 -11.09
N PRO A 190 -9.43 13.38 -11.63
CA PRO A 190 -8.28 13.76 -10.81
C PRO A 190 -8.57 14.88 -9.80
N ASP A 191 -9.46 15.80 -10.14
CA ASP A 191 -9.83 16.89 -9.24
C ASP A 191 -10.72 16.41 -8.09
N GLU A 192 -11.60 15.45 -8.37
CA GLU A 192 -12.37 14.78 -7.33
C GLU A 192 -11.44 13.99 -6.40
N ILE A 193 -10.52 13.18 -6.95
CA ILE A 193 -9.58 12.38 -6.15
C ILE A 193 -8.73 13.29 -5.27
N ARG A 194 -8.16 14.35 -5.83
CA ARG A 194 -7.36 15.32 -5.06
C ARG A 194 -8.18 15.95 -3.92
N SER A 195 -9.38 16.43 -4.21
CA SER A 195 -10.23 17.10 -3.21
C SER A 195 -10.63 16.15 -2.08
N ARG A 196 -11.00 14.91 -2.41
CA ARG A 196 -11.33 13.86 -1.45
C ARG A 196 -10.12 13.50 -0.58
N THR A 197 -8.93 13.37 -1.19
CA THR A 197 -7.71 13.04 -0.47
C THR A 197 -7.31 14.13 0.50
N VAL A 198 -7.38 15.40 0.09
CA VAL A 198 -7.11 16.51 1.02
C VAL A 198 -8.10 16.50 2.19
N ARG A 199 -9.40 16.30 1.94
CA ARG A 199 -10.41 16.20 2.99
C ARG A 199 -10.13 15.02 3.92
N MET A 200 -9.80 13.85 3.38
CA MET A 200 -9.46 12.66 4.15
C MET A 200 -8.29 12.91 5.09
N VAL A 201 -7.23 13.55 4.60
CA VAL A 201 -6.02 13.81 5.39
C VAL A 201 -6.20 14.97 6.37
N VAL A 202 -6.83 16.09 5.96
CA VAL A 202 -6.93 17.30 6.78
C VAL A 202 -8.08 17.24 7.77
N ASP A 203 -9.26 16.83 7.29
CA ASP A 203 -10.49 16.84 8.10
C ASP A 203 -10.76 15.49 8.77
N GLY A 204 -10.01 14.43 8.40
CA GLY A 204 -10.20 13.07 8.94
C GLY A 204 -11.54 12.45 8.55
N VAL A 205 -12.09 12.81 7.39
CA VAL A 205 -13.36 12.29 6.89
C VAL A 205 -13.30 11.98 5.40
N ILE A 206 -14.03 10.94 4.98
CA ILE A 206 -14.26 10.62 3.57
C ILE A 206 -15.75 10.47 3.31
N GLU A 207 -16.18 10.85 2.11
CA GLU A 207 -17.56 10.70 1.68
C GLU A 207 -17.76 9.34 1.01
N SER A 208 -18.74 8.56 1.49
CA SER A 208 -19.14 7.28 0.90
C SER A 208 -19.82 7.48 -0.46
N ARG A 209 -20.04 6.39 -1.19
CA ARG A 209 -20.81 6.39 -2.45
C ARG A 209 -22.27 6.91 -2.30
N ASN A 210 -22.80 6.90 -1.08
CA ASN A 210 -24.15 7.33 -0.76
C ASN A 210 -24.18 8.74 -0.12
N GLY A 211 -23.04 9.46 -0.03
CA GLY A 211 -22.95 10.81 0.51
C GLY A 211 -22.82 10.85 2.05
N VAL A 212 -22.56 9.73 2.71
CA VAL A 212 -22.33 9.68 4.15
C VAL A 212 -20.89 10.07 4.45
N LEU A 213 -20.68 11.00 5.40
CA LEU A 213 -19.34 11.34 5.88
C LEU A 213 -18.87 10.32 6.91
N ILE A 214 -17.79 9.63 6.62
CA ILE A 214 -17.21 8.58 7.44
C ILE A 214 -15.93 9.11 8.08
N PRO A 215 -15.75 9.05 9.41
CA PRO A 215 -14.47 9.32 10.04
C PRO A 215 -13.41 8.34 9.55
N VAL A 216 -12.24 8.83 9.18
CA VAL A 216 -11.11 8.03 8.67
C VAL A 216 -9.81 8.52 9.31
N GLU A 217 -9.06 7.62 9.90
CA GLU A 217 -7.64 7.83 10.16
C GLU A 217 -6.86 7.48 8.89
N CYS A 218 -5.83 8.26 8.58
CA CYS A 218 -5.01 8.03 7.40
C CYS A 218 -3.57 8.45 7.70
N ASP A 219 -2.67 7.50 7.73
CA ASP A 219 -1.24 7.73 7.95
C ASP A 219 -0.46 7.69 6.64
N THR A 220 -1.00 7.01 5.64
CA THR A 220 -0.45 6.97 4.29
C THR A 220 -1.55 7.01 3.23
N VAL A 221 -1.30 7.74 2.16
CA VAL A 221 -2.20 7.80 1.00
C VAL A 221 -1.65 6.89 -0.09
N LEU A 222 -2.43 5.88 -0.46
CA LEU A 222 -2.11 4.98 -1.57
C LEU A 222 -2.65 5.52 -2.89
N VAL A 223 -1.75 5.61 -3.87
CA VAL A 223 -2.06 5.88 -5.29
C VAL A 223 -1.72 4.63 -6.10
N HIS A 224 -2.66 4.10 -6.88
CA HIS A 224 -2.38 2.95 -7.73
C HIS A 224 -1.46 3.35 -8.90
N GLY A 225 -0.34 2.63 -9.06
CA GLY A 225 0.65 2.90 -10.11
C GLY A 225 0.27 2.32 -11.48
N ASP A 226 -0.64 1.35 -11.53
CA ASP A 226 -1.11 0.63 -12.72
C ASP A 226 -2.20 1.37 -13.53
N THR A 227 -2.55 2.59 -13.12
CA THR A 227 -3.60 3.40 -13.77
C THR A 227 -2.97 4.44 -14.72
N ASP A 228 -3.56 4.60 -15.90
CA ASP A 228 -3.18 5.67 -16.83
C ASP A 228 -3.26 7.04 -16.13
N GLY A 229 -2.16 7.81 -16.21
CA GLY A 229 -2.09 9.12 -15.55
C GLY A 229 -1.73 9.09 -14.06
N ALA A 230 -1.33 7.94 -13.50
CA ALA A 230 -0.96 7.78 -12.09
C ALA A 230 0.08 8.81 -11.62
N VAL A 231 1.09 9.12 -12.41
CA VAL A 231 2.12 10.13 -12.10
C VAL A 231 1.51 11.52 -11.95
N ALA A 232 0.66 11.92 -12.89
CA ALA A 232 -0.01 13.23 -12.83
C ALA A 232 -0.94 13.33 -11.63
N LEU A 233 -1.67 12.25 -11.32
CA LEU A 233 -2.55 12.15 -10.16
C LEU A 233 -1.75 12.24 -8.85
N ALA A 234 -0.67 11.47 -8.71
CA ALA A 234 0.19 11.51 -7.53
C ALA A 234 0.75 12.92 -7.29
N LEU A 235 1.18 13.60 -8.37
CA LEU A 235 1.67 14.96 -8.29
C LEU A 235 0.59 15.95 -7.86
N GLN A 236 -0.64 15.84 -8.39
CA GLN A 236 -1.78 16.67 -7.99
C GLN A 236 -2.19 16.45 -6.53
N ILE A 237 -2.19 15.21 -6.07
CA ILE A 237 -2.43 14.85 -4.66
C ILE A 237 -1.38 15.51 -3.78
N ARG A 238 -0.09 15.32 -4.10
CA ARG A 238 1.03 15.90 -3.37
C ARG A 238 0.90 17.42 -3.26
N GLN A 239 0.71 18.11 -4.38
CA GLN A 239 0.52 19.57 -4.42
C GLN A 239 -0.70 20.03 -3.61
N GLY A 240 -1.81 19.29 -3.68
CA GLY A 240 -3.01 19.58 -2.89
C GLY A 240 -2.78 19.49 -1.39
N LEU A 241 -2.07 18.46 -0.93
CA LEU A 241 -1.71 18.25 0.48
C LEU A 241 -0.72 19.32 0.97
N GLU A 242 0.34 19.60 0.21
CA GLU A 242 1.32 20.65 0.53
C GLU A 242 0.65 22.05 0.60
N ALA A 243 -0.25 22.36 -0.33
CA ALA A 243 -1.03 23.61 -0.32
C ALA A 243 -1.97 23.72 0.89
N ALA A 244 -2.42 22.60 1.44
CA ALA A 244 -3.21 22.54 2.68
C ALA A 244 -2.34 22.55 3.96
N GLY A 245 -1.01 22.69 3.84
CA GLY A 245 -0.09 22.76 4.96
C GLY A 245 0.26 21.40 5.57
N VAL A 246 0.06 20.30 4.83
CA VAL A 246 0.44 18.95 5.24
C VAL A 246 1.91 18.71 4.86
N GLU A 247 2.69 18.18 5.80
CA GLU A 247 4.05 17.71 5.55
C GLU A 247 4.01 16.31 4.94
N ILE A 248 4.80 16.05 3.88
CA ILE A 248 4.86 14.74 3.24
C ILE A 248 6.22 14.12 3.51
N ALA A 249 6.24 13.01 4.25
CA ALA A 249 7.45 12.32 4.68
C ALA A 249 7.24 10.79 4.69
N PRO A 250 8.33 9.99 4.54
CA PRO A 250 8.25 8.53 4.67
C PRO A 250 7.66 8.13 6.02
N LEU A 251 6.78 7.14 6.01
CA LEU A 251 6.06 6.70 7.22
C LEU A 251 7.03 6.29 8.34
N ALA A 252 8.16 5.66 7.99
CA ALA A 252 9.16 5.18 8.94
C ALA A 252 9.84 6.32 9.74
N ASP A 253 9.78 7.55 9.27
CA ASP A 253 10.48 8.69 9.87
C ASP A 253 9.68 9.35 11.01
N TRP A 254 8.36 9.11 11.09
CA TRP A 254 7.50 9.84 12.04
C TRP A 254 6.42 8.97 12.73
N LEU A 255 6.05 7.80 12.19
CA LEU A 255 5.06 6.94 12.83
C LEU A 255 5.67 6.23 14.05
N GLU A 256 5.05 6.47 15.23
CA GLU A 256 5.46 5.86 16.51
C GLU A 256 4.80 4.50 16.78
#